data_96d2da25b681065715bfa026b5f2bd1f
#
_entry.id   96d2da25b681065715bfa026b5f2bd1f
#
_cell.length_a   1.000
_cell.length_b   1.000
_cell.length_c   1.000
_cell.angle_alpha   90.00
_cell.angle_beta   90.00
_cell.angle_gamma   90.00
#
_symmetry.space_group_name_H-M   'P 1'
#
loop_
_entity.id
_entity.type
_entity.pdbx_description
1 polymer ?
#
loop_
_entity_poly.entity_id
_entity_poly.type
_entity_poly.pdbx_seq_one_letter_code
_entity_poly.pdbx_strand_id
1 'polypeptide(L)'
;MEDSIMDIIGILLGSVLMFLVPLFLIADRADDISQLVAQTATTDFVNEVIKAGTITSDNYQRFTSTLFSSGNTFDIDLEVKILDETTAKMVTDADSQQIGNNSYYSLYTSQVEEKIRQSVSNSSANNKYGKIILKQGDQISVTVRNNSKTLSQSLRNIYYNIAGDDVHIIVAASSGTVAIDGSTGTI
;
A
#
# COMPACT_ATOMS: atom_id res chain seq x y z
N MET A 1 0.87 33.37 -50.01
CA MET A 1 0.92 31.93 -49.78
C MET A 1 1.54 31.59 -48.42
N GLU A 2 2.52 32.38 -47.92
CA GLU A 2 3.09 32.12 -46.58
C GLU A 2 2.07 32.37 -45.48
N ASP A 3 1.25 33.41 -45.55
CA ASP A 3 0.23 33.72 -44.54
C ASP A 3 -0.80 32.58 -44.40
N SER A 4 -1.24 32.02 -45.53
CA SER A 4 -2.23 30.91 -45.52
C SER A 4 -1.68 29.61 -44.89
N ILE A 5 -0.37 29.38 -44.99
CA ILE A 5 0.27 28.21 -44.36
C ILE A 5 0.36 28.41 -42.84
N MET A 6 0.67 29.63 -42.41
CA MET A 6 0.71 29.99 -41.00
C MET A 6 -0.67 29.89 -40.35
N ASP A 7 -1.73 30.32 -41.05
CA ASP A 7 -3.11 30.19 -40.57
C ASP A 7 -3.52 28.71 -40.40
N ILE A 8 -3.17 27.86 -41.36
CA ILE A 8 -3.45 26.40 -41.28
C ILE A 8 -2.71 25.77 -40.13
N ILE A 9 -1.42 26.10 -39.95
CA ILE A 9 -0.63 25.61 -38.82
C ILE A 9 -1.21 26.09 -37.49
N GLY A 10 -1.63 27.36 -37.42
CA GLY A 10 -2.26 27.91 -36.23
C GLY A 10 -3.55 27.22 -35.83
N ILE A 11 -4.42 26.93 -36.80
CA ILE A 11 -5.69 26.21 -36.59
C ILE A 11 -5.40 24.76 -36.14
N LEU A 12 -4.45 24.11 -36.77
CA LEU A 12 -4.07 22.75 -36.42
C LEU A 12 -3.46 22.67 -35.00
N LEU A 13 -2.55 23.59 -34.66
CA LEU A 13 -1.99 23.70 -33.33
C LEU A 13 -3.05 23.98 -32.27
N GLY A 14 -3.95 24.95 -32.57
CA GLY A 14 -5.06 25.30 -31.67
C GLY A 14 -6.00 24.12 -31.42
N SER A 15 -6.32 23.36 -32.47
CA SER A 15 -7.17 22.17 -32.31
C SER A 15 -6.51 21.08 -31.47
N VAL A 16 -5.21 20.84 -31.65
CA VAL A 16 -4.45 19.88 -30.84
C VAL A 16 -4.40 20.32 -29.37
N LEU A 17 -4.12 21.60 -29.11
CA LEU A 17 -4.09 22.13 -27.74
C LEU A 17 -5.46 22.05 -27.05
N MET A 18 -6.55 22.27 -27.79
CA MET A 18 -7.92 22.16 -27.27
C MET A 18 -8.23 20.77 -26.71
N PHE A 19 -7.60 19.69 -27.23
CA PHE A 19 -7.75 18.35 -26.71
C PHE A 19 -6.71 17.99 -25.64
N LEU A 20 -5.47 18.44 -25.80
CA LEU A 20 -4.39 18.09 -24.88
C LEU A 20 -4.58 18.71 -23.49
N VAL A 21 -5.01 19.98 -23.42
CA VAL A 21 -5.17 20.66 -22.12
C VAL A 21 -6.20 19.98 -21.22
N PRO A 22 -7.44 19.68 -21.67
CA PRO A 22 -8.39 18.93 -20.85
C PRO A 22 -7.89 17.53 -20.47
N LEU A 23 -7.18 16.85 -21.39
CA LEU A 23 -6.63 15.52 -21.13
C LEU A 23 -5.60 15.54 -19.98
N PHE A 24 -4.73 16.56 -19.95
CA PHE A 24 -3.80 16.75 -18.85
C PHE A 24 -4.52 16.96 -17.51
N LEU A 25 -5.54 17.80 -17.48
CA LEU A 25 -6.30 18.08 -16.26
C LEU A 25 -7.01 16.83 -15.73
N ILE A 26 -7.53 15.97 -16.63
CA ILE A 26 -8.16 14.72 -16.26
C ILE A 26 -7.12 13.74 -15.71
N ALA A 27 -5.94 13.66 -16.35
CA ALA A 27 -4.87 12.78 -15.92
C ALA A 27 -4.32 13.16 -14.54
N ASP A 28 -4.10 14.46 -14.28
CA ASP A 28 -3.65 14.94 -12.97
C ASP A 28 -4.70 14.65 -11.89
N ARG A 29 -5.99 14.84 -12.18
CA ARG A 29 -7.06 14.47 -11.24
C ARG A 29 -7.13 12.97 -10.97
N ALA A 30 -6.86 12.14 -11.97
CA ALA A 30 -6.81 10.69 -11.76
C ALA A 30 -5.69 10.29 -10.81
N ASP A 31 -4.54 10.96 -10.86
CA ASP A 31 -3.43 10.73 -9.94
C ASP A 31 -3.78 11.17 -8.51
N ASP A 32 -4.43 12.33 -8.34
CA ASP A 32 -4.91 12.80 -7.04
C ASP A 32 -5.91 11.82 -6.40
N ILE A 33 -6.85 11.30 -7.20
CA ILE A 33 -7.81 10.29 -6.76
C ILE A 33 -7.09 9.00 -6.36
N SER A 34 -6.12 8.56 -7.14
CA SER A 34 -5.34 7.35 -6.83
C SER A 34 -4.55 7.50 -5.54
N GLN A 35 -3.98 8.68 -5.29
CA GLN A 35 -3.31 9.02 -4.03
C GLN A 35 -4.28 8.94 -2.84
N LEU A 36 -5.47 9.52 -2.99
CA LEU A 36 -6.50 9.48 -1.95
C LEU A 36 -6.97 8.05 -1.67
N VAL A 37 -7.21 7.27 -2.71
CA VAL A 37 -7.60 5.85 -2.58
C VAL A 37 -6.51 5.06 -1.87
N ALA A 38 -5.24 5.24 -2.25
CA ALA A 38 -4.12 4.57 -1.60
C ALA A 38 -4.02 4.93 -0.11
N GLN A 39 -4.13 6.21 0.24
CA GLN A 39 -4.10 6.67 1.64
C GLN A 39 -5.27 6.12 2.45
N THR A 40 -6.48 6.20 1.91
CA THR A 40 -7.69 5.74 2.61
C THR A 40 -7.64 4.23 2.80
N ALA A 41 -7.38 3.47 1.74
CA ALA A 41 -7.32 2.01 1.81
C ALA A 41 -6.25 1.52 2.80
N THR A 42 -5.05 2.16 2.79
CA THR A 42 -3.96 1.80 3.71
C THR A 42 -4.33 2.10 5.16
N THR A 43 -4.92 3.26 5.40
CA THR A 43 -5.34 3.67 6.75
C THR A 43 -6.47 2.79 7.28
N ASP A 44 -7.46 2.49 6.45
CA ASP A 44 -8.60 1.66 6.83
C ASP A 44 -8.16 0.23 7.13
N PHE A 45 -7.28 -0.35 6.31
CA PHE A 45 -6.73 -1.67 6.54
C PHE A 45 -5.97 -1.75 7.87
N VAL A 46 -5.05 -0.80 8.13
CA VAL A 46 -4.30 -0.75 9.38
C VAL A 46 -5.24 -0.59 10.57
N ASN A 47 -6.21 0.31 10.50
CA ASN A 47 -7.18 0.54 11.56
C ASN A 47 -8.06 -0.70 11.82
N GLU A 48 -8.47 -1.42 10.77
CA GLU A 48 -9.23 -2.66 10.89
C GLU A 48 -8.40 -3.72 11.63
N VAL A 49 -7.13 -3.90 11.25
CA VAL A 49 -6.22 -4.85 11.88
C VAL A 49 -5.96 -4.49 13.36
N ILE A 50 -5.73 -3.21 13.67
CA ILE A 50 -5.50 -2.74 15.05
C ILE A 50 -6.72 -3.02 15.94
N LYS A 51 -7.92 -2.81 15.41
CA LYS A 51 -9.17 -3.01 16.15
C LYS A 51 -9.56 -4.48 16.28
N ALA A 52 -9.26 -5.29 15.25
CA ALA A 52 -9.62 -6.70 15.25
C ALA A 52 -8.54 -7.59 15.89
N GLY A 53 -7.30 -7.12 15.99
CA GLY A 53 -6.15 -7.93 16.40
C GLY A 53 -5.85 -9.07 15.42
N THR A 54 -6.30 -8.96 14.16
CA THR A 54 -6.15 -10.07 13.20
C THR A 54 -5.96 -9.58 11.78
N ILE A 55 -5.06 -10.25 11.05
CA ILE A 55 -4.98 -10.13 9.60
C ILE A 55 -5.65 -11.37 9.00
N THR A 56 -6.67 -11.16 8.20
CA THR A 56 -7.42 -12.23 7.53
C THR A 56 -7.21 -12.13 6.02
N SER A 57 -7.40 -13.26 5.33
CA SER A 57 -7.39 -13.27 3.86
C SER A 57 -8.42 -12.29 3.28
N ASP A 58 -9.58 -12.14 3.92
CA ASP A 58 -10.64 -11.25 3.46
C ASP A 58 -10.27 -9.77 3.56
N ASN A 59 -9.78 -9.32 4.73
CA ASN A 59 -9.40 -7.90 4.88
C ASN A 59 -8.18 -7.54 4.01
N TYR A 60 -7.23 -8.44 3.85
CA TYR A 60 -6.09 -8.25 2.94
C TYR A 60 -6.53 -8.20 1.47
N GLN A 61 -7.44 -9.08 1.05
CA GLN A 61 -7.97 -9.09 -0.31
C GLN A 61 -8.81 -7.84 -0.60
N ARG A 62 -9.63 -7.38 0.34
CA ARG A 62 -10.37 -6.11 0.19
C ARG A 62 -9.42 -4.93 0.05
N PHE A 63 -8.39 -4.86 0.88
CA PHE A 63 -7.36 -3.83 0.81
C PHE A 63 -6.69 -3.80 -0.57
N THR A 64 -6.16 -4.94 -1.04
CA THR A 64 -5.49 -5.02 -2.34
C THR A 64 -6.45 -4.70 -3.50
N SER A 65 -7.68 -5.21 -3.45
CA SER A 65 -8.70 -4.92 -4.48
C SER A 65 -9.04 -3.43 -4.54
N THR A 66 -9.13 -2.76 -3.40
CA THR A 66 -9.38 -1.32 -3.33
C THR A 66 -8.22 -0.53 -3.93
N LEU A 67 -6.98 -0.89 -3.62
CA LEU A 67 -5.79 -0.26 -4.20
C LEU A 67 -5.78 -0.38 -5.72
N PHE A 68 -5.95 -1.59 -6.24
CA PHE A 68 -5.90 -1.84 -7.68
C PHE A 68 -7.10 -1.28 -8.44
N SER A 69 -8.20 -0.95 -7.76
CA SER A 69 -9.36 -0.30 -8.38
C SER A 69 -9.07 1.10 -8.92
N SER A 70 -7.98 1.74 -8.45
CA SER A 70 -7.52 3.03 -8.95
C SER A 70 -6.92 2.98 -10.37
N GLY A 71 -6.71 1.78 -10.92
CA GLY A 71 -6.11 1.57 -12.26
C GLY A 71 -4.58 1.63 -12.28
N ASN A 72 -3.94 1.85 -11.15
CA ASN A 72 -2.49 1.82 -10.99
C ASN A 72 -2.04 0.49 -10.36
N THR A 73 -0.77 0.14 -10.59
CA THR A 73 -0.13 -1.00 -9.90
C THR A 73 0.70 -0.49 -8.72
N PHE A 74 0.63 -1.20 -7.60
CA PHE A 74 1.29 -0.82 -6.37
C PHE A 74 2.17 -1.95 -5.83
N ASP A 75 3.31 -1.56 -5.29
CA ASP A 75 4.11 -2.40 -4.40
C ASP A 75 3.65 -2.16 -2.96
N ILE A 76 3.42 -3.24 -2.24
CA ILE A 76 2.93 -3.22 -0.87
C ILE A 76 4.03 -3.75 0.04
N ASP A 77 4.54 -2.89 0.90
CA ASP A 77 5.46 -3.25 1.98
C ASP A 77 4.68 -3.33 3.29
N LEU A 78 4.38 -4.55 3.72
CA LEU A 78 3.73 -4.84 4.99
C LEU A 78 4.77 -5.39 5.97
N GLU A 79 4.93 -4.73 7.10
CA GLU A 79 5.75 -5.18 8.22
C GLU A 79 4.88 -5.35 9.46
N VAL A 80 4.93 -6.52 10.06
CA VAL A 80 4.29 -6.82 11.34
C VAL A 80 5.37 -7.13 12.35
N LYS A 81 5.51 -6.31 13.39
CA LYS A 81 6.41 -6.51 14.51
C LYS A 81 5.65 -7.20 15.64
N ILE A 82 6.02 -8.43 15.91
CA ILE A 82 5.41 -9.25 16.96
C ILE A 82 6.28 -9.16 18.20
N LEU A 83 5.65 -8.82 19.33
CA LEU A 83 6.32 -8.75 20.61
C LEU A 83 6.70 -10.16 21.07
N ASP A 84 7.98 -10.39 21.28
CA ASP A 84 8.45 -11.67 21.86
C ASP A 84 8.20 -11.67 23.36
N GLU A 85 7.24 -12.43 23.81
CA GLU A 85 6.90 -12.61 25.23
C GLU A 85 7.92 -13.49 25.97
N THR A 86 8.81 -14.17 25.23
CA THR A 86 9.79 -15.09 25.78
C THR A 86 11.12 -14.38 26.10
N THR A 87 11.08 -13.28 26.82
CA THR A 87 12.28 -12.56 27.31
C THR A 87 13.19 -13.40 28.20
N ALA A 88 12.74 -14.57 28.66
CA ALA A 88 13.50 -15.46 29.53
C ALA A 88 14.49 -16.38 28.81
N LYS A 89 14.59 -16.37 27.47
CA LYS A 89 15.45 -17.28 26.71
C LYS A 89 16.91 -16.86 26.57
N MET A 90 17.27 -15.64 26.94
CA MET A 90 18.64 -15.13 26.80
C MET A 90 19.24 -14.75 28.15
N VAL A 91 19.47 -15.73 28.96
CA VAL A 91 20.32 -15.59 30.15
C VAL A 91 21.67 -16.23 29.85
N THR A 92 22.48 -15.53 29.06
CA THR A 92 23.93 -15.74 29.04
C THR A 92 24.54 -14.48 29.69
N ASP A 93 25.55 -14.64 30.53
CA ASP A 93 26.23 -13.54 31.22
C ASP A 93 26.73 -12.41 30.30
N ALA A 94 26.82 -12.66 28.99
CA ALA A 94 27.19 -11.69 27.99
C ALA A 94 26.06 -10.71 27.61
N ASP A 95 24.78 -11.05 27.83
CA ASP A 95 23.62 -10.30 27.37
C ASP A 95 22.76 -9.73 28.53
N SER A 96 23.33 -9.66 29.72
CA SER A 96 22.62 -9.17 30.93
C SER A 96 22.08 -7.73 30.81
N GLN A 97 22.54 -6.94 29.83
CA GLN A 97 22.03 -5.60 29.56
C GLN A 97 20.75 -5.57 28.69
N GLN A 98 20.34 -6.69 28.13
CA GLN A 98 19.11 -6.80 27.33
C GLN A 98 17.93 -7.37 28.11
N ILE A 99 18.11 -7.72 29.36
CA ILE A 99 17.05 -8.20 30.24
C ILE A 99 16.03 -7.06 30.45
N GLY A 100 14.81 -7.27 29.98
CA GLY A 100 13.72 -6.29 30.07
C GLY A 100 13.52 -5.39 28.86
N ASN A 101 14.32 -5.50 27.81
CA ASN A 101 14.02 -4.88 26.52
C ASN A 101 13.00 -5.71 25.78
N ASN A 102 11.89 -5.06 25.41
CA ASN A 102 10.90 -5.68 24.52
C ASN A 102 11.56 -6.02 23.19
N SER A 103 11.77 -7.30 22.93
CA SER A 103 12.27 -7.78 21.64
C SER A 103 11.11 -7.96 20.69
N TYR A 104 11.24 -7.44 19.48
CA TYR A 104 10.27 -7.66 18.41
C TYR A 104 10.94 -8.49 17.32
N TYR A 105 10.18 -9.39 16.71
CA TYR A 105 10.57 -9.98 15.44
C TYR A 105 9.63 -9.52 14.34
N SER A 106 10.18 -9.22 13.17
CA SER A 106 9.41 -8.68 12.04
C SER A 106 8.99 -9.79 11.09
N LEU A 107 7.73 -9.75 10.67
CA LEU A 107 7.20 -10.50 9.53
C LEU A 107 7.00 -9.52 8.38
N TYR A 108 7.55 -9.85 7.22
CA TYR A 108 7.42 -9.05 6.02
C TYR A 108 6.32 -9.56 5.10
N THR A 109 5.94 -8.77 4.10
CA THR A 109 4.83 -9.02 3.17
C THR A 109 4.77 -10.45 2.68
N SER A 110 5.86 -11.01 2.16
CA SER A 110 5.91 -12.37 1.64
C SER A 110 5.62 -13.44 2.69
N GLN A 111 6.08 -13.22 3.92
CA GLN A 111 5.85 -14.14 5.04
C GLN A 111 4.41 -14.07 5.54
N VAL A 112 3.83 -12.85 5.53
CA VAL A 112 2.41 -12.62 5.89
C VAL A 112 1.51 -13.30 4.87
N GLU A 113 1.74 -13.08 3.59
CA GLU A 113 0.99 -13.72 2.50
C GLU A 113 1.08 -15.26 2.55
N GLU A 114 2.28 -15.79 2.78
CA GLU A 114 2.47 -17.23 2.91
C GLU A 114 1.73 -17.80 4.12
N LYS A 115 1.76 -17.12 5.28
CA LYS A 115 0.99 -17.53 6.46
C LYS A 115 -0.52 -17.50 6.22
N ILE A 116 -1.01 -16.47 5.54
CA ILE A 116 -2.43 -16.39 5.15
C ILE A 116 -2.77 -17.56 4.22
N ARG A 117 -1.95 -17.84 3.21
CA ARG A 117 -2.16 -18.93 2.26
C ARG A 117 -2.14 -20.30 2.93
N GLN A 118 -1.18 -20.55 3.81
CA GLN A 118 -1.07 -21.80 4.55
C GLN A 118 -2.27 -22.01 5.50
N SER A 119 -2.73 -20.95 6.14
CA SER A 119 -3.88 -21.04 7.04
C SER A 119 -5.19 -21.28 6.29
N VAL A 120 -5.30 -20.81 5.04
CA VAL A 120 -6.43 -21.16 4.15
C VAL A 120 -6.36 -22.64 3.76
N SER A 121 -5.18 -23.16 3.40
CA SER A 121 -5.03 -24.56 2.94
C SER A 121 -5.22 -25.58 4.05
N ASN A 122 -4.89 -25.24 5.30
CA ASN A 122 -5.01 -26.10 6.46
C ASN A 122 -6.38 -26.00 7.16
N SER A 123 -7.23 -25.09 6.74
CA SER A 123 -8.55 -24.91 7.34
C SER A 123 -9.50 -26.02 6.89
N SER A 124 -9.89 -26.90 7.80
CA SER A 124 -11.05 -27.76 7.63
C SER A 124 -12.30 -26.93 7.26
N ALA A 125 -13.23 -27.53 6.56
CA ALA A 125 -14.38 -26.95 5.85
C ALA A 125 -15.20 -25.83 6.57
N ASN A 126 -14.93 -25.56 7.84
CA ASN A 126 -15.63 -24.54 8.63
C ASN A 126 -14.88 -23.20 8.82
N ASN A 127 -13.62 -23.09 8.43
CA ASN A 127 -12.85 -21.85 8.58
C ASN A 127 -12.25 -21.43 7.21
N LYS A 128 -13.06 -20.76 6.44
CA LYS A 128 -12.80 -20.39 5.03
C LYS A 128 -11.67 -19.34 4.87
N TYR A 129 -11.25 -18.69 5.94
CA TYR A 129 -10.32 -17.56 5.86
C TYR A 129 -9.06 -17.83 6.68
N GLY A 130 -7.91 -17.77 6.00
CA GLY A 130 -6.62 -17.73 6.67
C GLY A 130 -6.56 -16.53 7.62
N LYS A 131 -6.11 -16.76 8.84
CA LYS A 131 -6.08 -15.75 9.89
C LYS A 131 -4.71 -15.74 10.58
N ILE A 132 -4.10 -14.54 10.67
CA ILE A 132 -2.96 -14.29 11.53
C ILE A 132 -3.48 -13.56 12.76
N ILE A 133 -3.23 -14.12 13.93
CA ILE A 133 -3.65 -13.55 15.21
C ILE A 133 -2.51 -12.67 15.72
N LEU A 134 -2.81 -11.45 16.06
CA LEU A 134 -1.91 -10.49 16.68
C LEU A 134 -2.33 -10.28 18.14
N LYS A 135 -1.35 -9.95 18.96
CA LYS A 135 -1.57 -9.69 20.39
C LYS A 135 -1.52 -8.19 20.67
N GLN A 136 -2.02 -7.81 21.81
CA GLN A 136 -1.89 -6.44 22.29
C GLN A 136 -0.39 -6.07 22.40
N GLY A 137 0.00 -4.95 21.82
CA GLY A 137 1.38 -4.50 21.77
C GLY A 137 2.12 -4.81 20.46
N ASP A 138 1.61 -5.72 19.63
CA ASP A 138 2.14 -5.94 18.29
C ASP A 138 1.97 -4.69 17.44
N GLN A 139 2.88 -4.47 16.50
CA GLN A 139 2.84 -3.29 15.65
C GLN A 139 2.66 -3.73 14.19
N ILE A 140 1.84 -2.98 13.47
CA ILE A 140 1.68 -3.12 12.02
C ILE A 140 2.12 -1.84 11.35
N SER A 141 2.86 -1.97 10.25
CA SER A 141 3.24 -0.87 9.36
C SER A 141 3.00 -1.30 7.93
N VAL A 142 2.31 -0.46 7.19
CA VAL A 142 2.01 -0.70 5.77
C VAL A 142 2.46 0.52 4.98
N THR A 143 3.28 0.28 3.97
CA THR A 143 3.69 1.29 3.01
C THR A 143 3.31 0.81 1.62
N VAL A 144 2.62 1.66 0.89
CA VAL A 144 2.19 1.39 -0.49
C VAL A 144 2.87 2.39 -1.41
N ARG A 145 3.46 1.90 -2.49
CA ARG A 145 4.12 2.73 -3.49
C ARG A 145 3.64 2.36 -4.88
N ASN A 146 3.39 3.37 -5.69
CA ASN A 146 3.08 3.15 -7.10
C ASN A 146 4.30 2.58 -7.83
N ASN A 147 4.12 1.47 -8.56
CA ASN A 147 5.15 0.80 -9.36
C ASN A 147 5.00 1.09 -10.86
N SER A 148 3.89 1.64 -11.30
CA SER A 148 3.63 1.95 -12.71
C SER A 148 3.73 3.45 -12.99
N LYS A 149 4.11 3.80 -14.23
CA LYS A 149 3.98 5.18 -14.69
C LYS A 149 2.50 5.52 -14.80
N THR A 150 2.10 6.63 -14.19
CA THR A 150 0.74 7.13 -14.31
C THR A 150 0.46 7.71 -15.70
N LEU A 151 -0.82 7.88 -16.03
CA LEU A 151 -1.21 8.51 -17.30
C LEU A 151 -0.68 9.95 -17.38
N SER A 152 -0.73 10.70 -16.29
CA SER A 152 -0.20 12.05 -16.20
C SER A 152 1.30 12.11 -16.49
N GLN A 153 2.08 11.21 -15.88
CA GLN A 153 3.52 11.10 -16.16
C GLN A 153 3.80 10.76 -17.62
N SER A 154 3.03 9.83 -18.19
CA SER A 154 3.21 9.43 -19.60
C SER A 154 2.93 10.59 -20.55
N LEU A 155 1.89 11.38 -20.28
CA LEU A 155 1.55 12.56 -21.06
C LEU A 155 2.61 13.67 -20.91
N ARG A 156 3.09 13.92 -19.70
CA ARG A 156 4.15 14.91 -19.43
C ARG A 156 5.43 14.53 -20.15
N ASN A 157 5.82 13.27 -20.15
CA ASN A 157 7.01 12.78 -20.86
C ASN A 157 6.92 13.01 -22.38
N ILE A 158 5.73 12.88 -22.96
CA ILE A 158 5.51 13.15 -24.39
C ILE A 158 5.66 14.64 -24.68
N TYR A 159 5.09 15.48 -23.82
CA TYR A 159 5.06 16.94 -24.05
C TYR A 159 6.40 17.61 -23.81
N TYR A 160 7.11 17.24 -22.73
CA TYR A 160 8.31 17.97 -22.35
C TYR A 160 9.59 17.38 -22.92
N ASN A 161 9.59 16.15 -23.45
CA ASN A 161 10.81 15.41 -23.86
C ASN A 161 11.98 15.61 -22.87
N ILE A 162 11.62 15.94 -21.63
CA ILE A 162 12.55 16.15 -20.54
C ILE A 162 12.68 14.82 -19.86
N ALA A 163 13.83 14.18 -20.06
CA ALA A 163 14.32 13.08 -19.25
C ALA A 163 14.61 13.59 -17.82
N GLY A 164 13.59 14.12 -17.17
CA GLY A 164 13.56 14.43 -15.76
C GLY A 164 12.74 13.35 -15.08
N ASP A 165 13.38 12.64 -14.20
CA ASP A 165 12.81 11.52 -13.43
C ASP A 165 11.93 12.05 -12.27
N ASP A 166 11.14 13.07 -12.50
CA ASP A 166 10.13 13.54 -11.57
C ASP A 166 8.92 12.60 -11.60
N VAL A 167 9.14 11.46 -11.00
CA VAL A 167 8.10 10.49 -10.73
C VAL A 167 7.24 11.06 -9.62
N HIS A 168 6.03 11.54 -9.92
CA HIS A 168 4.99 11.69 -8.92
C HIS A 168 4.67 10.31 -8.37
N ILE A 169 5.34 9.95 -7.29
CA ILE A 169 5.15 8.66 -6.64
C ILE A 169 3.91 8.79 -5.77
N ILE A 170 2.89 8.01 -6.10
CA ILE A 170 1.76 7.79 -5.20
C ILE A 170 2.30 6.93 -4.05
N VAL A 171 2.38 7.51 -2.87
CA VAL A 171 2.87 6.82 -1.67
C VAL A 171 1.86 7.00 -0.55
N ALA A 172 1.47 5.89 0.06
CA ALA A 172 0.67 5.90 1.27
C ALA A 172 1.38 5.08 2.34
N ALA A 173 1.39 5.55 3.56
CA ALA A 173 1.92 4.82 4.70
C ALA A 173 0.99 4.99 5.90
N SER A 174 0.77 3.91 6.62
CA SER A 174 0.04 3.91 7.88
C SER A 174 0.64 2.87 8.81
N SER A 175 0.68 3.18 10.09
CA SER A 175 1.19 2.26 11.11
C SER A 175 0.44 2.43 12.42
N GLY A 176 0.46 1.41 13.24
CA GLY A 176 -0.12 1.50 14.57
C GLY A 176 0.14 0.24 15.41
N THR A 177 -0.25 0.34 16.67
CA THR A 177 -0.10 -0.75 17.64
C THR A 177 -1.44 -1.41 17.88
N VAL A 178 -1.44 -2.74 17.91
CA VAL A 178 -2.64 -3.53 18.18
C VAL A 178 -3.11 -3.29 19.60
N ALA A 179 -4.37 -2.86 19.74
CA ALA A 179 -4.95 -2.50 21.02
C ALA A 179 -5.67 -3.67 21.70
N ILE A 180 -6.10 -4.66 20.95
CA ILE A 180 -6.92 -5.79 21.41
C ILE A 180 -6.26 -7.09 20.99
N ASP A 181 -6.24 -8.07 21.90
CA ASP A 181 -5.77 -9.42 21.57
C ASP A 181 -6.77 -10.12 20.63
N GLY A 182 -6.31 -10.44 19.43
CA GLY A 182 -7.12 -11.12 18.41
C GLY A 182 -7.50 -12.56 18.76
N SER A 183 -6.92 -13.12 19.82
CA SER A 183 -7.29 -14.45 20.34
C SER A 183 -8.62 -14.46 21.09
N THR A 184 -9.04 -13.31 21.63
CA THR A 184 -10.28 -13.17 22.45
C THR A 184 -11.53 -12.87 21.64
N GLY A 185 -11.42 -12.68 20.32
CA GLY A 185 -12.53 -12.35 19.42
C GLY A 185 -13.30 -13.56 18.93
N THR A 186 -13.75 -14.45 19.84
CA THR A 186 -14.79 -15.46 19.51
C THR A 186 -16.00 -15.16 20.36
N ILE A 187 -16.91 -14.37 19.82
CA ILE A 187 -18.33 -14.38 20.19
C ILE A 187 -19.10 -14.72 18.95
#